data_b3bf040dab2a9a2af3d790ee4a22ad09
#
_entry.id   b3bf040dab2a9a2af3d790ee4a22ad09
#
_cell.length_a   1.000
_cell.length_b   1.000
_cell.length_c   1.000
_cell.angle_alpha   90.00
_cell.angle_beta   90.00
_cell.angle_gamma   90.00
#
_symmetry.space_group_name_H-M   'P 1'
#
loop_
_entity.id
_entity.type
_entity.pdbx_description
1 polymer ?
#
loop_
_entity_poly.entity_id
_entity_poly.type
_entity_poly.pdbx_seq_one_letter_code
_entity_poly.pdbx_strand_id
1 'polypeptide(L)'
;MVSLLLLGGCRGVKSTREAIKLNGKAQGTYYSIIYYDKEGRDLQGEIDSLLKDFDMTASLWEDESLIRRVNENRDSVVNEDFVKLVEMSQEMHKYSNGAFDCTVGKLVNAWGFGFSKREEMSDKVIDSLRQYVGVQPIIIRNNSGIAIVRKATPESTIDFNAIAQGYSTDMVSRFLESKGIENYLVDIGGEVYAKGCKPDSSSWTVGIERPAENKYSSPEVEMSIELRDQSVVTSGNYRKYYEKDGVRYSHTIDPKTGRPVEHSLLSVSVVDKSAWRADALATAFMVMGLEKAKAFIKEHPEDSMEKVIFIYSEGDGYKVEEIDN
;
A
#
# COMPACT_ATOMS: atom_id res chain seq x y z
N MET A 1 28.73 -24.96 64.89
CA MET A 1 28.84 -24.00 63.80
C MET A 1 27.90 -24.48 62.67
N VAL A 2 26.75 -23.82 62.56
CA VAL A 2 25.75 -24.12 61.52
C VAL A 2 25.85 -23.03 60.46
N SER A 3 26.26 -23.42 59.26
CA SER A 3 26.42 -22.49 58.12
C SER A 3 25.08 -22.34 57.42
N LEU A 4 24.53 -21.13 57.46
CA LEU A 4 23.28 -20.77 56.76
C LEU A 4 23.61 -20.39 55.30
N LEU A 5 23.26 -21.26 54.36
CA LEU A 5 23.28 -20.97 52.90
C LEU A 5 22.04 -20.16 52.55
N LEU A 6 22.22 -18.86 52.32
CA LEU A 6 21.23 -17.99 51.70
C LEU A 6 21.18 -18.27 50.20
N LEU A 7 20.20 -19.03 49.75
CA LEU A 7 19.80 -19.14 48.35
C LEU A 7 19.06 -17.87 47.95
N GLY A 8 19.79 -16.92 47.37
CA GLY A 8 19.21 -15.75 46.72
C GLY A 8 18.57 -16.18 45.39
N GLY A 9 17.27 -16.45 45.42
CA GLY A 9 16.49 -16.64 44.21
C GLY A 9 16.37 -15.30 43.45
N CYS A 10 17.09 -15.13 42.36
CA CYS A 10 16.78 -14.09 41.37
C CYS A 10 15.40 -14.37 40.80
N ARG A 11 14.37 -13.76 41.42
CA ARG A 11 13.09 -13.56 40.71
C ARG A 11 13.35 -12.59 39.58
N GLY A 12 13.48 -13.13 38.36
CA GLY A 12 13.45 -12.33 37.18
C GLY A 12 12.12 -11.56 37.15
N VAL A 13 12.21 -10.26 37.37
CA VAL A 13 11.11 -9.34 37.12
C VAL A 13 10.86 -9.45 35.63
N LYS A 14 9.79 -10.10 35.20
CA LYS A 14 9.23 -9.95 33.86
C LYS A 14 8.80 -8.48 33.77
N SER A 15 9.66 -7.63 33.24
CA SER A 15 9.29 -6.30 32.81
C SER A 15 8.28 -6.49 31.69
N THR A 16 7.01 -6.44 32.02
CA THR A 16 5.94 -6.27 31.04
C THR A 16 6.08 -4.83 30.53
N ARG A 17 6.78 -4.68 29.41
CA ARG A 17 6.88 -3.39 28.75
C ARG A 17 5.49 -2.98 28.32
N GLU A 18 5.07 -1.79 28.71
CA GLU A 18 3.81 -1.21 28.24
C GLU A 18 3.93 -0.89 26.76
N ALA A 19 2.84 -1.13 26.03
CA ALA A 19 2.75 -0.78 24.61
C ALA A 19 2.64 0.74 24.48
N ILE A 20 3.48 1.33 23.66
CA ILE A 20 3.33 2.71 23.22
C ILE A 20 2.43 2.69 21.99
N LYS A 21 1.38 3.51 22.01
CA LYS A 21 0.38 3.58 20.93
C LYS A 21 0.32 5.00 20.40
N LEU A 22 0.63 5.15 19.12
CA LEU A 22 0.56 6.40 18.39
C LEU A 22 -0.59 6.35 17.40
N ASN A 23 -1.30 7.46 17.24
CA ASN A 23 -2.35 7.60 16.26
C ASN A 23 -2.31 9.00 15.67
N GLY A 24 -2.55 9.11 14.37
CA GLY A 24 -2.56 10.38 13.67
C GLY A 24 -3.24 10.30 12.33
N LYS A 25 -3.01 11.34 11.52
CA LYS A 25 -3.51 11.44 10.14
C LYS A 25 -2.33 11.65 9.20
N ALA A 26 -2.32 10.90 8.10
CA ALA A 26 -1.37 11.04 7.01
C ALA A 26 -2.03 10.58 5.70
N GLN A 27 -1.58 11.07 4.56
CA GLN A 27 -1.99 10.60 3.23
C GLN A 27 -3.52 10.57 3.00
N GLY A 28 -4.23 11.53 3.60
CA GLY A 28 -5.70 11.60 3.51
C GLY A 28 -6.45 10.55 4.32
N THR A 29 -5.75 9.77 5.16
CA THR A 29 -6.31 8.72 6.02
C THR A 29 -5.78 8.82 7.45
N TYR A 30 -5.84 7.75 8.23
CA TYR A 30 -5.27 7.64 9.58
C TYR A 30 -3.99 6.79 9.55
N TYR A 31 -3.22 6.88 10.64
CA TYR A 31 -2.27 5.84 10.99
C TYR A 31 -2.44 5.41 12.45
N SER A 32 -2.07 4.17 12.74
CA SER A 32 -2.04 3.57 14.07
C SER A 32 -0.76 2.76 14.21
N ILE A 33 0.06 3.08 15.22
CA ILE A 33 1.34 2.42 15.44
C ILE A 33 1.39 1.93 16.88
N ILE A 34 1.78 0.68 17.06
CA ILE A 34 1.97 0.06 18.37
C ILE A 34 3.39 -0.47 18.42
N TYR A 35 4.18 -0.10 19.41
CA TYR A 35 5.52 -0.62 19.60
C TYR A 35 5.91 -0.78 21.07
N TYR A 36 6.96 -1.59 21.29
CA TYR A 36 7.53 -1.85 22.60
C TYR A 36 8.96 -1.34 22.65
N ASP A 37 9.18 -0.20 23.30
CA ASP A 37 10.50 0.42 23.43
C ASP A 37 11.10 0.19 24.82
N LYS A 38 12.38 -0.14 24.88
CA LYS A 38 13.12 -0.33 26.14
C LYS A 38 13.30 0.97 26.91
N GLU A 39 13.34 2.08 26.19
CA GLU A 39 13.57 3.42 26.72
C GLU A 39 12.27 4.19 26.97
N GLY A 40 11.14 3.67 26.49
CA GLY A 40 9.84 4.31 26.65
C GLY A 40 9.67 5.61 25.86
N ARG A 41 10.38 5.77 24.73
CA ARG A 41 10.37 7.00 23.92
C ARG A 41 9.04 7.18 23.22
N ASP A 42 8.49 8.38 23.28
CA ASP A 42 7.42 8.82 22.40
C ASP A 42 8.01 9.35 21.09
N LEU A 43 7.75 8.65 19.99
CA LEU A 43 8.27 8.96 18.66
C LEU A 43 7.22 9.63 17.74
N GLN A 44 6.10 10.11 18.33
CA GLN A 44 5.00 10.72 17.56
C GLN A 44 5.49 11.84 16.65
N GLY A 45 6.25 12.79 17.19
CA GLY A 45 6.68 13.97 16.44
C GLY A 45 7.63 13.65 15.27
N GLU A 46 8.54 12.66 15.46
CA GLU A 46 9.45 12.24 14.37
C GLU A 46 8.69 11.48 13.27
N ILE A 47 7.70 10.65 13.63
CA ILE A 47 6.86 9.93 12.66
C ILE A 47 5.95 10.90 11.90
N ASP A 48 5.32 11.86 12.59
CA ASP A 48 4.50 12.90 11.94
C ASP A 48 5.32 13.70 10.92
N SER A 49 6.56 14.08 11.29
CA SER A 49 7.46 14.78 10.37
C SER A 49 7.83 13.92 9.17
N LEU A 50 8.18 12.65 9.40
CA LEU A 50 8.54 11.70 8.35
C LEU A 50 7.41 11.51 7.32
N LEU A 51 6.19 11.32 7.80
CA LEU A 51 5.00 11.14 6.95
C LEU A 51 4.65 12.42 6.19
N LYS A 52 4.78 13.58 6.84
CA LYS A 52 4.56 14.87 6.18
C LYS A 52 5.59 15.17 5.08
N ASP A 53 6.87 14.87 5.31
CA ASP A 53 7.93 15.02 4.32
C ASP A 53 7.69 14.08 3.12
N PHE A 54 7.17 12.88 3.39
CA PHE A 54 6.77 11.96 2.34
C PHE A 54 5.55 12.46 1.55
N ASP A 55 4.55 13.07 2.20
CA ASP A 55 3.43 13.71 1.51
C ASP A 55 3.91 14.80 0.55
N MET A 56 4.90 15.61 0.96
CA MET A 56 5.53 16.61 0.08
C MET A 56 6.31 15.99 -1.08
N THR A 57 6.60 14.70 -1.04
CA THR A 57 7.21 13.97 -2.15
C THR A 57 6.17 13.34 -3.08
N ALA A 58 5.19 12.63 -2.55
CA ALA A 58 4.35 11.69 -3.30
C ALA A 58 2.86 12.04 -3.38
N SER A 59 2.36 13.01 -2.61
CA SER A 59 0.93 13.32 -2.58
C SER A 59 0.48 14.12 -3.81
N LEU A 60 -0.54 13.63 -4.49
CA LEU A 60 -1.20 14.36 -5.59
C LEU A 60 -2.18 15.44 -5.09
N TRP A 61 -2.47 15.50 -3.78
CA TRP A 61 -3.39 16.47 -3.17
C TRP A 61 -2.66 17.68 -2.55
N GLU A 62 -1.35 17.58 -2.31
CA GLU A 62 -0.53 18.68 -1.84
C GLU A 62 -0.04 19.53 -3.04
N ASP A 63 -0.46 20.79 -3.12
CA ASP A 63 -0.23 21.68 -4.28
C ASP A 63 1.24 21.84 -4.63
N GLU A 64 2.14 21.87 -3.64
CA GLU A 64 3.58 22.07 -3.81
C GLU A 64 4.38 20.76 -3.65
N SER A 65 3.72 19.61 -3.67
CA SER A 65 4.42 18.33 -3.65
C SER A 65 5.33 18.14 -4.88
N LEU A 66 6.37 17.34 -4.70
CA LEU A 66 7.32 17.06 -5.77
C LEU A 66 6.66 16.37 -6.97
N ILE A 67 5.79 15.39 -6.72
CA ILE A 67 5.08 14.68 -7.78
C ILE A 67 4.19 15.63 -8.61
N ARG A 68 3.52 16.59 -7.97
CA ARG A 68 2.73 17.58 -8.71
C ARG A 68 3.60 18.50 -9.55
N ARG A 69 4.70 19.03 -9.00
CA ARG A 69 5.62 19.85 -9.77
C ARG A 69 6.20 19.11 -10.98
N VAL A 70 6.51 17.81 -10.81
CA VAL A 70 6.96 16.94 -11.91
C VAL A 70 5.86 16.73 -12.93
N ASN A 71 4.64 16.42 -12.51
CA ASN A 71 3.51 16.24 -13.40
C ASN A 71 3.16 17.49 -14.20
N GLU A 72 3.27 18.65 -13.59
CA GLU A 72 3.04 19.97 -14.20
C GLU A 72 4.26 20.50 -14.98
N ASN A 73 5.34 19.73 -15.10
CA ASN A 73 6.60 20.11 -15.76
C ASN A 73 7.26 21.35 -15.15
N ARG A 74 7.02 21.65 -13.88
CA ARG A 74 7.66 22.73 -13.10
C ARG A 74 9.00 22.30 -12.51
N ASP A 75 9.21 20.98 -12.37
CA ASP A 75 10.43 20.38 -11.84
C ASP A 75 10.75 19.05 -12.53
N SER A 76 12.00 18.66 -12.46
CA SER A 76 12.47 17.34 -12.90
C SER A 76 13.50 16.75 -11.92
N VAL A 77 14.04 17.57 -11.02
CA VAL A 77 14.96 17.11 -9.97
C VAL A 77 14.15 16.44 -8.87
N VAL A 78 14.54 15.21 -8.49
CA VAL A 78 13.79 14.39 -7.55
C VAL A 78 14.66 13.90 -6.40
N ASN A 79 14.04 13.63 -5.26
CA ASN A 79 14.68 13.06 -4.08
C ASN A 79 14.74 11.53 -4.15
N GLU A 80 15.42 10.91 -3.18
CA GLU A 80 15.63 9.45 -3.15
C GLU A 80 14.33 8.65 -2.96
N ASP A 81 13.33 9.17 -2.24
CA ASP A 81 12.04 8.48 -2.08
C ASP A 81 11.26 8.47 -3.41
N PHE A 82 11.29 9.57 -4.15
CA PHE A 82 10.72 9.62 -5.49
C PHE A 82 11.43 8.63 -6.45
N VAL A 83 12.77 8.58 -6.38
CA VAL A 83 13.57 7.63 -7.18
C VAL A 83 13.13 6.20 -6.89
N LYS A 84 13.07 5.81 -5.61
CA LYS A 84 12.63 4.46 -5.20
C LYS A 84 11.23 4.14 -5.67
N LEU A 85 10.29 5.07 -5.55
CA LEU A 85 8.92 4.87 -6.03
C LEU A 85 8.87 4.63 -7.54
N VAL A 86 9.68 5.36 -8.33
CA VAL A 86 9.79 5.12 -9.79
C VAL A 86 10.39 3.74 -10.06
N GLU A 87 11.49 3.39 -9.43
CA GLU A 87 12.18 2.10 -9.62
C GLU A 87 11.26 0.91 -9.25
N MET A 88 10.60 0.98 -8.09
CA MET A 88 9.63 -0.02 -7.64
C MET A 88 8.41 -0.11 -8.58
N SER A 89 7.94 1.04 -9.10
CA SER A 89 6.86 1.08 -10.08
C SER A 89 7.25 0.42 -11.39
N GLN A 90 8.47 0.64 -11.87
CA GLN A 90 9.01 -0.03 -13.07
C GLN A 90 9.14 -1.54 -12.88
N GLU A 91 9.65 -1.95 -11.70
CA GLU A 91 9.75 -3.35 -11.33
C GLU A 91 8.37 -4.02 -11.34
N MET A 92 7.40 -3.44 -10.65
CA MET A 92 6.05 -3.99 -10.55
C MET A 92 5.31 -3.94 -11.88
N HIS A 93 5.48 -2.89 -12.70
CA HIS A 93 4.92 -2.84 -14.05
C HIS A 93 5.40 -4.01 -14.91
N LYS A 94 6.72 -4.25 -14.91
CA LYS A 94 7.32 -5.37 -15.64
C LYS A 94 6.85 -6.72 -15.08
N TYR A 95 6.89 -6.88 -13.75
CA TYR A 95 6.54 -8.11 -13.06
C TYR A 95 5.06 -8.48 -13.29
N SER A 96 4.15 -7.54 -13.17
CA SER A 96 2.70 -7.75 -13.37
C SER A 96 2.27 -7.73 -14.84
N ASN A 97 3.22 -7.69 -15.78
CA ASN A 97 2.94 -7.55 -17.23
C ASN A 97 2.01 -6.36 -17.52
N GLY A 98 2.25 -5.22 -16.85
CA GLY A 98 1.52 -3.97 -17.03
C GLY A 98 0.12 -3.92 -16.40
N ALA A 99 -0.21 -4.83 -15.49
CA ALA A 99 -1.43 -4.72 -14.69
C ALA A 99 -1.28 -3.62 -13.62
N PHE A 100 -0.10 -3.49 -13.01
CA PHE A 100 0.29 -2.31 -12.26
C PHE A 100 0.93 -1.28 -13.21
N ASP A 101 0.50 -0.02 -13.14
CA ASP A 101 1.07 1.04 -13.96
C ASP A 101 0.93 2.41 -13.28
N CYS A 102 2.05 3.03 -12.91
CA CYS A 102 2.05 4.35 -12.29
C CYS A 102 1.76 5.50 -13.27
N THR A 103 1.48 5.22 -14.54
CA THR A 103 1.16 6.24 -15.54
C THR A 103 -0.34 6.36 -15.85
N VAL A 104 -1.21 5.61 -15.12
CA VAL A 104 -2.67 5.60 -15.33
C VAL A 104 -3.37 6.89 -14.89
N GLY A 105 -2.69 7.81 -14.21
CA GLY A 105 -3.30 8.96 -13.54
C GLY A 105 -4.25 9.79 -14.40
N LYS A 106 -3.98 9.98 -15.71
CA LYS A 106 -4.89 10.66 -16.63
C LYS A 106 -6.23 9.93 -16.79
N LEU A 107 -6.18 8.61 -16.92
CA LEU A 107 -7.40 7.79 -17.01
C LEU A 107 -8.17 7.83 -15.69
N VAL A 108 -7.50 7.68 -14.55
CA VAL A 108 -8.12 7.77 -13.21
C VAL A 108 -8.84 9.12 -13.04
N ASN A 109 -8.21 10.22 -13.43
CA ASN A 109 -8.80 11.55 -13.37
C ASN A 109 -10.01 11.68 -14.32
N ALA A 110 -9.91 11.26 -15.55
CA ALA A 110 -10.98 11.37 -16.54
C ALA A 110 -12.21 10.52 -16.16
N TRP A 111 -12.00 9.35 -15.56
CA TRP A 111 -13.08 8.55 -14.98
C TRP A 111 -13.68 9.15 -13.70
N GLY A 112 -13.08 10.22 -13.13
CA GLY A 112 -13.59 10.95 -11.96
C GLY A 112 -13.20 10.34 -10.61
N PHE A 113 -12.16 9.52 -10.56
CA PHE A 113 -11.63 8.92 -9.33
C PHE A 113 -10.44 9.69 -8.73
N GLY A 114 -9.90 10.67 -9.46
CA GLY A 114 -8.89 11.60 -9.00
C GLY A 114 -9.47 12.95 -8.58
N PHE A 115 -8.74 14.04 -8.86
CA PHE A 115 -9.10 15.42 -8.47
C PHE A 115 -9.80 16.22 -9.59
N SER A 116 -9.94 15.64 -10.80
CA SER A 116 -10.69 16.26 -11.90
C SER A 116 -12.17 15.87 -11.85
N LYS A 117 -13.03 16.71 -12.41
CA LYS A 117 -14.41 16.33 -12.68
C LYS A 117 -14.42 15.21 -13.73
N ARG A 118 -15.31 14.24 -13.54
CA ARG A 118 -15.52 13.15 -14.49
C ARG A 118 -15.86 13.68 -15.88
N GLU A 119 -15.20 13.12 -16.88
CA GLU A 119 -15.44 13.38 -18.29
C GLU A 119 -16.50 12.43 -18.88
N GLU A 120 -16.99 12.72 -20.05
CA GLU A 120 -17.80 11.78 -20.82
C GLU A 120 -16.85 10.82 -21.58
N MET A 121 -16.77 9.58 -21.09
CA MET A 121 -15.78 8.60 -21.52
C MET A 121 -16.29 7.81 -22.75
N SER A 122 -16.09 8.39 -23.94
CA SER A 122 -16.24 7.68 -25.21
C SER A 122 -14.97 6.88 -25.56
N ASP A 123 -15.07 5.89 -26.45
CA ASP A 123 -13.91 5.12 -26.92
C ASP A 123 -12.81 6.03 -27.48
N LYS A 124 -13.18 7.08 -28.21
CA LYS A 124 -12.23 8.07 -28.75
C LYS A 124 -11.48 8.82 -27.64
N VAL A 125 -12.16 9.17 -26.54
CA VAL A 125 -11.52 9.83 -25.38
C VAL A 125 -10.57 8.86 -24.69
N ILE A 126 -11.02 7.61 -24.46
CA ILE A 126 -10.20 6.57 -23.83
C ILE A 126 -8.94 6.33 -24.68
N ASP A 127 -9.06 6.13 -25.98
CA ASP A 127 -7.92 5.92 -26.87
C ASP A 127 -6.96 7.11 -26.88
N SER A 128 -7.48 8.35 -26.83
CA SER A 128 -6.64 9.54 -26.73
C SER A 128 -5.87 9.67 -25.43
N LEU A 129 -6.41 9.14 -24.32
CA LEU A 129 -5.73 9.15 -23.00
C LEU A 129 -4.74 7.99 -22.87
N ARG A 130 -5.06 6.82 -23.45
CA ARG A 130 -4.20 5.64 -23.38
C ARG A 130 -2.81 5.84 -24.01
N GLN A 131 -2.65 6.76 -24.94
CA GLN A 131 -1.34 7.08 -25.52
C GLN A 131 -0.31 7.60 -24.50
N TYR A 132 -0.76 8.04 -23.32
CA TYR A 132 0.09 8.54 -22.23
C TYR A 132 0.35 7.49 -21.14
N VAL A 133 -0.18 6.28 -21.29
CA VAL A 133 -0.10 5.18 -20.34
C VAL A 133 0.79 4.06 -20.86
N GLY A 134 1.47 3.33 -19.98
CA GLY A 134 2.29 2.17 -20.32
C GLY A 134 3.77 2.48 -20.50
N VAL A 135 4.15 3.73 -20.72
CA VAL A 135 5.56 4.12 -20.83
C VAL A 135 6.04 4.70 -19.50
N GLN A 136 6.77 3.87 -18.77
CA GLN A 136 7.22 4.22 -17.42
C GLN A 136 8.22 5.39 -17.43
N PRO A 137 8.16 6.30 -16.42
CA PRO A 137 9.17 7.33 -16.25
C PRO A 137 10.54 6.71 -15.98
N ILE A 138 11.61 7.39 -16.35
CA ILE A 138 12.96 6.92 -16.09
C ILE A 138 13.73 7.89 -15.19
N ILE A 139 14.63 7.34 -14.38
CA ILE A 139 15.56 8.13 -13.56
C ILE A 139 16.90 8.24 -14.27
N ILE A 140 17.43 9.44 -14.32
CA ILE A 140 18.74 9.77 -14.86
C ILE A 140 19.55 10.42 -13.74
N ARG A 141 20.72 9.91 -13.41
CA ARG A 141 21.64 10.57 -12.48
C ARG A 141 22.72 11.30 -13.26
N ASN A 142 22.94 12.58 -12.94
CA ASN A 142 24.02 13.34 -13.53
C ASN A 142 25.36 13.00 -12.84
N ASN A 143 26.47 13.58 -13.33
CA ASN A 143 27.82 13.34 -12.79
C ASN A 143 27.99 13.79 -11.31
N SER A 144 27.11 14.66 -10.80
CA SER A 144 27.08 15.08 -9.39
C SER A 144 26.14 14.22 -8.53
N GLY A 145 25.56 13.16 -9.07
CA GLY A 145 24.63 12.27 -8.36
C GLY A 145 23.20 12.81 -8.25
N ILE A 146 22.90 13.98 -8.81
CA ILE A 146 21.53 14.55 -8.78
C ILE A 146 20.64 13.68 -9.66
N ALA A 147 19.53 13.21 -9.07
CA ALA A 147 18.54 12.42 -9.77
C ALA A 147 17.53 13.32 -10.51
N ILE A 148 17.27 12.99 -11.76
CA ILE A 148 16.33 13.67 -12.64
C ILE A 148 15.34 12.62 -13.16
N VAL A 149 14.04 12.91 -13.02
CA VAL A 149 12.99 12.09 -13.64
C VAL A 149 12.67 12.61 -15.03
N ARG A 150 12.51 11.70 -16.00
CA ARG A 150 12.05 11.98 -17.35
C ARG A 150 10.79 11.18 -17.63
N LYS A 151 9.69 11.89 -17.89
CA LYS A 151 8.43 11.31 -18.38
C LYS A 151 8.54 10.96 -19.87
N ALA A 152 7.65 10.09 -20.36
CA ALA A 152 7.59 9.71 -21.78
C ALA A 152 7.27 10.93 -22.66
N THR A 153 6.28 11.73 -22.25
CA THR A 153 5.92 13.01 -22.84
C THR A 153 5.64 14.04 -21.73
N PRO A 154 5.65 15.33 -22.04
CA PRO A 154 5.27 16.36 -21.04
C PRO A 154 3.85 16.16 -20.49
N GLU A 155 2.94 15.59 -21.29
CA GLU A 155 1.55 15.34 -20.93
C GLU A 155 1.37 14.08 -20.09
N SER A 156 2.32 13.13 -20.08
CA SER A 156 2.26 11.95 -19.21
C SER A 156 2.24 12.37 -17.74
N THR A 157 1.52 11.61 -16.92
CA THR A 157 1.44 11.85 -15.46
C THR A 157 1.92 10.63 -14.71
N ILE A 158 2.50 10.86 -13.55
CA ILE A 158 2.94 9.85 -12.60
C ILE A 158 1.93 9.84 -11.45
N ASP A 159 1.52 8.67 -11.02
CA ASP A 159 0.59 8.44 -9.91
C ASP A 159 1.12 7.28 -9.07
N PHE A 160 1.44 7.55 -7.81
CA PHE A 160 1.96 6.55 -6.88
C PHE A 160 0.89 6.01 -5.90
N ASN A 161 -0.40 6.33 -6.09
CA ASN A 161 -1.45 5.95 -5.14
C ASN A 161 -1.58 4.43 -4.90
N ALA A 162 -1.11 3.60 -5.82
CA ALA A 162 -1.15 2.13 -5.72
C ALA A 162 0.13 1.51 -5.11
N ILE A 163 1.01 2.33 -4.50
CA ILE A 163 2.28 1.87 -3.91
C ILE A 163 2.75 2.77 -2.76
N ALA A 164 2.26 4.01 -2.70
CA ALA A 164 2.79 5.02 -1.79
C ALA A 164 2.46 4.71 -0.32
N GLN A 165 1.27 4.19 -0.02
CA GLN A 165 0.90 3.86 1.36
C GLN A 165 1.72 2.66 1.87
N GLY A 166 1.85 1.60 1.07
CA GLY A 166 2.74 0.48 1.38
C GLY A 166 4.20 0.93 1.57
N TYR A 167 4.70 1.81 0.70
CA TYR A 167 6.05 2.36 0.85
C TYR A 167 6.23 3.17 2.13
N SER A 168 5.25 4.00 2.51
CA SER A 168 5.31 4.79 3.75
C SER A 168 5.24 3.91 5.00
N THR A 169 4.49 2.81 4.95
CA THR A 169 4.46 1.79 6.00
C THR A 169 5.83 1.15 6.20
N ASP A 170 6.52 0.77 5.13
CA ASP A 170 7.89 0.28 5.18
C ASP A 170 8.88 1.36 5.63
N MET A 171 8.66 2.62 5.28
CA MET A 171 9.50 3.74 5.70
C MET A 171 9.43 3.98 7.20
N VAL A 172 8.23 3.99 7.78
CA VAL A 172 8.02 4.08 9.23
C VAL A 172 8.60 2.86 9.95
N SER A 173 8.44 1.67 9.37
CA SER A 173 9.02 0.43 9.89
C SER A 173 10.55 0.52 9.99
N ARG A 174 11.22 0.94 8.93
CA ARG A 174 12.68 1.18 8.92
C ARG A 174 13.10 2.26 9.94
N PHE A 175 12.29 3.30 10.10
CA PHE A 175 12.54 4.32 11.11
C PHE A 175 12.51 3.73 12.53
N LEU A 176 11.50 2.94 12.89
CA LEU A 176 11.42 2.25 14.18
C LEU A 176 12.63 1.32 14.40
N GLU A 177 13.03 0.56 13.38
CA GLU A 177 14.22 -0.29 13.42
C GLU A 177 15.50 0.51 13.66
N SER A 178 15.64 1.68 13.04
CA SER A 178 16.79 2.58 13.25
C SER A 178 16.90 3.09 14.69
N LYS A 179 15.77 3.11 15.41
CA LYS A 179 15.71 3.44 16.85
C LYS A 179 15.94 2.21 17.76
N GLY A 180 16.20 1.02 17.17
CA GLY A 180 16.40 -0.23 17.91
C GLY A 180 15.12 -0.87 18.43
N ILE A 181 13.97 -0.53 17.86
CA ILE A 181 12.68 -1.12 18.18
C ILE A 181 12.49 -2.39 17.36
N GLU A 182 12.29 -3.52 18.03
CA GLU A 182 12.26 -4.86 17.43
C GLU A 182 10.85 -5.46 17.38
N ASN A 183 9.89 -4.89 18.12
CA ASN A 183 8.53 -5.42 18.23
C ASN A 183 7.54 -4.28 18.04
N TYR A 184 6.86 -4.29 16.87
CA TYR A 184 5.92 -3.23 16.50
C TYR A 184 4.91 -3.69 15.46
N LEU A 185 3.82 -2.94 15.37
CA LEU A 185 2.84 -2.97 14.30
C LEU A 185 2.65 -1.55 13.79
N VAL A 186 2.78 -1.34 12.49
CA VAL A 186 2.49 -0.10 11.77
C VAL A 186 1.28 -0.34 10.88
N ASP A 187 0.27 0.51 10.99
CA ASP A 187 -0.91 0.55 10.13
C ASP A 187 -1.06 1.97 9.60
N ILE A 188 -1.01 2.16 8.29
CA ILE A 188 -1.23 3.42 7.60
C ILE A 188 -2.35 3.22 6.58
N GLY A 189 -3.58 3.58 6.96
CA GLY A 189 -4.74 3.51 6.08
C GLY A 189 -5.21 2.10 5.72
N GLY A 190 -4.73 1.07 6.42
CA GLY A 190 -5.01 -0.34 6.17
C GLY A 190 -3.82 -1.12 5.59
N GLU A 191 -2.74 -0.43 5.20
CA GLU A 191 -1.47 -1.04 4.83
C GLU A 191 -0.69 -1.32 6.11
N VAL A 192 -0.58 -2.61 6.47
CA VAL A 192 -0.05 -3.04 7.77
C VAL A 192 1.28 -3.76 7.59
N TYR A 193 2.25 -3.43 8.44
CA TYR A 193 3.46 -4.20 8.65
C TYR A 193 3.65 -4.53 10.13
N ALA A 194 3.97 -5.78 10.44
CA ALA A 194 4.23 -6.22 11.80
C ALA A 194 5.62 -6.85 11.92
N LYS A 195 6.38 -6.45 12.94
CA LYS A 195 7.68 -7.03 13.27
C LYS A 195 7.71 -7.66 14.65
N GLY A 196 8.43 -8.78 14.75
CA GLY A 196 8.63 -9.50 16.01
C GLY A 196 7.31 -10.03 16.58
N CYS A 197 7.15 -9.93 17.90
CA CYS A 197 5.98 -10.45 18.62
C CYS A 197 5.60 -9.55 19.82
N LYS A 198 4.41 -9.76 20.35
CA LYS A 198 3.99 -9.13 21.60
C LYS A 198 4.77 -9.67 22.81
N PRO A 199 4.75 -9.01 23.99
CA PRO A 199 5.52 -9.43 25.17
C PRO A 199 5.20 -10.83 25.69
N ASP A 200 4.00 -11.34 25.39
CA ASP A 200 3.58 -12.71 25.70
C ASP A 200 4.03 -13.74 24.65
N SER A 201 4.84 -13.31 23.67
CA SER A 201 5.33 -14.08 22.55
C SER A 201 4.26 -14.45 21.49
N SER A 202 3.05 -13.92 21.59
CA SER A 202 2.03 -14.07 20.56
C SER A 202 2.33 -13.20 19.32
N SER A 203 1.89 -13.67 18.16
CA SER A 203 1.94 -12.93 16.91
C SER A 203 1.05 -11.68 16.95
N TRP A 204 1.26 -10.76 16.02
CA TRP A 204 0.35 -9.66 15.78
C TRP A 204 -0.88 -10.18 15.01
N THR A 205 -2.07 -9.75 15.41
CA THR A 205 -3.32 -10.17 14.77
C THR A 205 -3.93 -8.98 14.06
N VAL A 206 -4.23 -9.13 12.78
CA VAL A 206 -4.83 -8.12 11.90
C VAL A 206 -6.13 -8.66 11.32
N GLY A 207 -7.18 -7.83 11.29
CA GLY A 207 -8.45 -8.18 10.68
C GLY A 207 -8.48 -7.86 9.18
N ILE A 208 -8.97 -8.78 8.37
CA ILE A 208 -9.36 -8.52 6.99
C ILE A 208 -10.82 -8.09 6.99
N GLU A 209 -11.11 -6.96 6.36
CA GLU A 209 -12.45 -6.38 6.35
C GLU A 209 -13.40 -7.18 5.45
N ARG A 210 -14.62 -7.41 5.95
CA ARG A 210 -15.74 -7.91 5.16
C ARG A 210 -16.15 -6.88 4.09
N PRO A 211 -16.41 -7.30 2.85
CA PRO A 211 -16.94 -6.41 1.83
C PRO A 211 -18.20 -5.71 2.32
N ALA A 212 -18.16 -4.39 2.33
CA ALA A 212 -19.28 -3.58 2.79
C ALA A 212 -20.46 -3.71 1.82
N GLU A 213 -21.68 -3.88 2.34
CA GLU A 213 -22.90 -3.88 1.53
C GLU A 213 -23.08 -2.56 0.77
N ASN A 214 -22.66 -1.47 1.40
CA ASN A 214 -22.65 -0.15 0.80
C ASN A 214 -21.51 0.71 1.41
N LYS A 215 -21.18 1.83 0.76
CA LYS A 215 -20.06 2.71 1.17
C LYS A 215 -20.20 3.37 2.56
N TYR A 216 -21.37 3.25 3.21
CA TYR A 216 -21.65 3.82 4.53
C TYR A 216 -21.69 2.75 5.62
N SER A 217 -21.59 1.46 5.28
CA SER A 217 -21.57 0.37 6.25
C SER A 217 -20.33 0.49 7.15
N SER A 218 -20.51 0.23 8.43
CA SER A 218 -19.39 0.15 9.37
C SER A 218 -18.47 -1.02 9.00
N PRO A 219 -17.16 -0.89 9.18
CA PRO A 219 -16.24 -1.99 8.98
C PRO A 219 -16.58 -3.20 9.87
N GLU A 220 -16.65 -4.37 9.28
CA GLU A 220 -16.77 -5.65 9.99
C GLU A 220 -15.59 -6.54 9.61
N VAL A 221 -15.11 -7.33 10.55
CA VAL A 221 -14.01 -8.26 10.31
C VAL A 221 -14.57 -9.55 9.72
N GLU A 222 -14.08 -9.93 8.55
CA GLU A 222 -14.38 -11.22 7.92
C GLU A 222 -13.56 -12.35 8.54
N MET A 223 -12.25 -12.11 8.63
CA MET A 223 -11.31 -13.06 9.19
C MET A 223 -10.12 -12.33 9.81
N SER A 224 -9.36 -13.04 10.64
CA SER A 224 -8.14 -12.52 11.24
C SER A 224 -6.94 -13.32 10.77
N ILE A 225 -5.82 -12.64 10.51
CA ILE A 225 -4.55 -13.25 10.17
C ILE A 225 -3.49 -12.89 11.22
N GLU A 226 -2.57 -13.79 11.45
CA GLU A 226 -1.41 -13.56 12.29
C GLU A 226 -0.22 -13.13 11.44
N LEU A 227 0.46 -12.07 11.87
CA LEU A 227 1.63 -11.54 11.19
C LEU A 227 2.85 -11.58 12.10
N ARG A 228 4.00 -11.91 11.50
CA ARG A 228 5.31 -11.82 12.13
C ARG A 228 6.37 -11.58 11.07
N ASP A 229 7.04 -10.43 11.13
CA ASP A 229 8.03 -9.98 10.15
C ASP A 229 7.47 -9.91 8.72
N GLN A 230 6.19 -9.48 8.61
CA GLN A 230 5.41 -9.49 7.37
C GLN A 230 4.46 -8.28 7.32
N SER A 231 4.03 -7.99 6.11
CA SER A 231 2.96 -7.04 5.83
C SER A 231 1.68 -7.73 5.38
N VAL A 232 0.55 -7.05 5.52
CA VAL A 232 -0.69 -7.34 4.79
C VAL A 232 -1.26 -6.03 4.26
N VAL A 233 -1.62 -6.04 2.99
CA VAL A 233 -2.24 -4.92 2.31
C VAL A 233 -3.47 -5.39 1.54
N THR A 234 -4.53 -4.59 1.57
CA THR A 234 -5.80 -4.92 0.91
C THR A 234 -6.22 -3.86 -0.09
N SER A 235 -6.34 -4.23 -1.36
CA SER A 235 -7.02 -3.44 -2.37
C SER A 235 -8.46 -3.91 -2.55
N GLY A 236 -9.41 -2.98 -2.69
CA GLY A 236 -10.83 -3.37 -2.82
C GLY A 236 -11.70 -2.34 -3.55
N ASN A 237 -12.73 -2.82 -4.24
CA ASN A 237 -13.63 -2.03 -5.10
C ASN A 237 -14.97 -1.67 -4.44
N TYR A 238 -15.22 -2.08 -3.19
CA TYR A 238 -16.54 -1.96 -2.56
C TYR A 238 -16.79 -0.61 -1.88
N ARG A 239 -15.77 0.22 -1.64
CA ARG A 239 -15.91 1.55 -1.01
C ARG A 239 -15.81 2.71 -2.00
N LYS A 240 -14.92 2.63 -2.99
CA LYS A 240 -14.66 3.71 -3.97
C LYS A 240 -15.23 3.33 -5.34
N TYR A 241 -16.50 3.62 -5.55
CA TYR A 241 -17.20 3.42 -6.82
C TYR A 241 -18.29 4.48 -7.03
N TYR A 242 -18.75 4.60 -8.25
CA TYR A 242 -20.01 5.29 -8.56
C TYR A 242 -20.89 4.43 -9.44
N GLU A 243 -22.19 4.73 -9.45
CA GLU A 243 -23.16 4.09 -10.33
C GLU A 243 -23.68 5.08 -11.37
N LYS A 244 -23.79 4.62 -12.61
CA LYS A 244 -24.38 5.38 -13.72
C LYS A 244 -25.14 4.40 -14.61
N ASP A 245 -26.40 4.70 -14.91
CA ASP A 245 -27.28 3.91 -15.78
C ASP A 245 -27.38 2.42 -15.35
N GLY A 246 -27.35 2.16 -14.04
CA GLY A 246 -27.37 0.81 -13.45
C GLY A 246 -26.06 0.05 -13.55
N VAL A 247 -24.98 0.66 -14.07
CA VAL A 247 -23.63 0.08 -14.12
C VAL A 247 -22.77 0.67 -13.01
N ARG A 248 -22.09 -0.21 -12.28
CA ARG A 248 -21.14 0.16 -11.22
C ARG A 248 -19.74 0.28 -11.81
N TYR A 249 -19.12 1.44 -11.62
CA TYR A 249 -17.76 1.74 -12.05
C TYR A 249 -16.83 1.79 -10.84
N SER A 250 -15.82 0.93 -10.80
CA SER A 250 -14.81 0.92 -9.75
C SER A 250 -13.69 1.92 -10.04
N HIS A 251 -12.96 2.32 -9.00
CA HIS A 251 -11.80 3.20 -9.16
C HIS A 251 -10.55 2.49 -9.73
N THR A 252 -10.56 1.16 -9.80
CA THR A 252 -9.48 0.37 -10.39
C THR A 252 -9.58 0.41 -11.91
N ILE A 253 -8.60 1.00 -12.56
CA ILE A 253 -8.55 1.15 -14.02
C ILE A 253 -7.56 0.13 -14.58
N ASP A 254 -7.99 -0.62 -15.60
CA ASP A 254 -7.07 -1.46 -16.37
C ASP A 254 -6.26 -0.58 -17.34
N PRO A 255 -4.91 -0.50 -17.17
CA PRO A 255 -4.06 0.31 -18.02
C PRO A 255 -4.10 -0.07 -19.50
N LYS A 256 -4.37 -1.35 -19.80
CA LYS A 256 -4.40 -1.89 -21.16
C LYS A 256 -5.67 -1.51 -21.92
N THR A 257 -6.80 -1.50 -21.23
CA THR A 257 -8.09 -1.14 -21.84
C THR A 257 -8.45 0.33 -21.65
N GLY A 258 -7.87 0.99 -20.63
CA GLY A 258 -8.20 2.35 -20.21
C GLY A 258 -9.56 2.45 -19.54
N ARG A 259 -10.16 1.34 -19.11
CA ARG A 259 -11.49 1.25 -18.52
C ARG A 259 -11.45 0.75 -17.08
N PRO A 260 -12.44 1.13 -16.24
CA PRO A 260 -12.66 0.46 -14.97
C PRO A 260 -12.81 -1.05 -15.18
N VAL A 261 -12.23 -1.83 -14.24
CA VAL A 261 -12.36 -3.29 -14.28
C VAL A 261 -13.80 -3.73 -14.01
N GLU A 262 -14.24 -4.75 -14.75
CA GLU A 262 -15.58 -5.34 -14.65
C GLU A 262 -15.43 -6.85 -14.39
N HIS A 263 -15.38 -7.24 -13.13
CA HIS A 263 -15.29 -8.65 -12.69
C HIS A 263 -15.85 -8.82 -11.27
N SER A 264 -16.00 -10.07 -10.84
CA SER A 264 -16.58 -10.42 -9.53
C SER A 264 -15.68 -10.10 -8.33
N LEU A 265 -14.39 -9.80 -8.53
CA LEU A 265 -13.45 -9.59 -7.43
C LEU A 265 -13.79 -8.30 -6.66
N LEU A 266 -14.01 -8.43 -5.35
CA LEU A 266 -14.38 -7.33 -4.45
C LEU A 266 -13.16 -6.78 -3.74
N SER A 267 -12.26 -7.66 -3.24
CA SER A 267 -10.99 -7.28 -2.66
C SER A 267 -9.94 -8.36 -2.80
N VAL A 268 -8.69 -7.94 -2.70
CA VAL A 268 -7.52 -8.81 -2.62
C VAL A 268 -6.65 -8.33 -1.48
N SER A 269 -6.34 -9.24 -0.56
CA SER A 269 -5.33 -9.01 0.49
C SER A 269 -4.08 -9.83 0.17
N VAL A 270 -2.93 -9.17 0.19
CA VAL A 270 -1.63 -9.80 -0.07
C VAL A 270 -0.79 -9.76 1.19
N VAL A 271 -0.27 -10.92 1.62
CA VAL A 271 0.76 -11.04 2.67
C VAL A 271 2.12 -11.17 2.00
N ASP A 272 3.03 -10.26 2.30
CA ASP A 272 4.39 -10.21 1.72
C ASP A 272 5.40 -9.71 2.78
N LYS A 273 6.68 -9.86 2.50
CA LYS A 273 7.77 -9.36 3.35
C LYS A 273 7.89 -7.84 3.37
N SER A 274 7.30 -7.15 2.40
CA SER A 274 7.30 -5.69 2.35
C SER A 274 5.91 -5.13 2.01
N ALA A 275 5.55 -4.01 2.64
CA ALA A 275 4.23 -3.42 2.45
C ALA A 275 4.08 -2.76 1.07
N TRP A 276 5.14 -2.12 0.53
CA TRP A 276 5.09 -1.53 -0.81
C TRP A 276 4.77 -2.56 -1.89
N ARG A 277 5.36 -3.77 -1.76
CA ARG A 277 5.17 -4.83 -2.74
C ARG A 277 3.79 -5.47 -2.63
N ALA A 278 3.33 -5.69 -1.39
CA ALA A 278 1.97 -6.15 -1.14
C ALA A 278 0.92 -5.19 -1.70
N ASP A 279 1.09 -3.86 -1.54
CA ASP A 279 0.22 -2.80 -2.05
C ASP A 279 0.14 -2.83 -3.58
N ALA A 280 1.30 -2.83 -4.24
CA ALA A 280 1.38 -2.89 -5.69
C ALA A 280 0.81 -4.20 -6.27
N LEU A 281 1.05 -5.35 -5.62
CA LEU A 281 0.49 -6.65 -6.02
C LEU A 281 -1.02 -6.71 -5.82
N ALA A 282 -1.53 -6.24 -4.69
CA ALA A 282 -2.96 -6.21 -4.43
C ALA A 282 -3.70 -5.41 -5.51
N THR A 283 -3.15 -4.25 -5.90
CA THR A 283 -3.67 -3.45 -7.02
C THR A 283 -3.55 -4.19 -8.35
N ALA A 284 -2.40 -4.82 -8.66
CA ALA A 284 -2.23 -5.59 -9.89
C ALA A 284 -3.24 -6.74 -9.99
N PHE A 285 -3.48 -7.47 -8.90
CA PHE A 285 -4.46 -8.56 -8.87
C PHE A 285 -5.89 -8.05 -9.01
N MET A 286 -6.20 -6.88 -8.42
CA MET A 286 -7.49 -6.22 -8.67
C MET A 286 -7.66 -5.83 -10.14
N VAL A 287 -6.62 -5.47 -10.86
CA VAL A 287 -6.67 -5.22 -12.32
C VAL A 287 -6.82 -6.52 -13.10
N MET A 288 -6.08 -7.57 -12.75
CA MET A 288 -6.11 -8.87 -13.43
C MET A 288 -7.46 -9.58 -13.31
N GLY A 289 -8.13 -9.43 -12.16
CA GLY A 289 -9.30 -10.24 -11.77
C GLY A 289 -8.91 -11.65 -11.31
N LEU A 290 -9.86 -12.36 -10.71
CA LEU A 290 -9.62 -13.61 -9.95
C LEU A 290 -8.81 -14.66 -10.72
N GLU A 291 -9.27 -15.05 -11.90
CA GLU A 291 -8.67 -16.19 -12.62
C GLU A 291 -7.25 -15.91 -13.12
N LYS A 292 -7.00 -14.68 -13.62
CA LYS A 292 -5.67 -14.29 -14.09
C LYS A 292 -4.71 -14.11 -12.92
N ALA A 293 -5.19 -13.56 -11.77
CA ALA A 293 -4.38 -13.43 -10.57
C ALA A 293 -3.97 -14.80 -10.02
N LYS A 294 -4.89 -15.78 -9.98
CA LYS A 294 -4.59 -17.17 -9.59
C LYS A 294 -3.59 -17.84 -10.53
N ALA A 295 -3.73 -17.64 -11.84
CA ALA A 295 -2.78 -18.16 -12.82
C ALA A 295 -1.39 -17.52 -12.63
N PHE A 296 -1.34 -16.21 -12.39
CA PHE A 296 -0.11 -15.47 -12.12
C PHE A 296 0.61 -16.02 -10.87
N ILE A 297 -0.09 -16.21 -9.74
CA ILE A 297 0.49 -16.77 -8.52
C ILE A 297 1.10 -18.15 -8.79
N LYS A 298 0.36 -19.00 -9.50
CA LYS A 298 0.84 -20.35 -9.87
C LYS A 298 2.10 -20.34 -10.75
N GLU A 299 2.29 -19.32 -11.57
CA GLU A 299 3.47 -19.14 -12.42
C GLU A 299 4.69 -18.61 -11.65
N HIS A 300 4.48 -18.10 -10.42
CA HIS A 300 5.52 -17.49 -9.59
C HIS A 300 5.62 -18.13 -8.19
N PRO A 301 5.85 -19.45 -8.08
CA PRO A 301 5.79 -20.19 -6.80
C PRO A 301 6.95 -19.87 -5.85
N GLU A 302 8.03 -19.24 -6.32
CA GLU A 302 9.19 -18.87 -5.49
C GLU A 302 9.18 -17.38 -5.08
N ASP A 303 8.03 -16.75 -5.20
CA ASP A 303 7.87 -15.35 -4.85
C ASP A 303 7.86 -15.15 -3.32
N SER A 304 8.14 -13.91 -2.89
CA SER A 304 8.05 -13.50 -1.48
C SER A 304 6.61 -13.35 -0.96
N MET A 305 5.62 -13.38 -1.84
CA MET A 305 4.20 -13.50 -1.45
C MET A 305 4.00 -14.77 -0.64
N GLU A 306 3.53 -14.66 0.60
CA GLU A 306 3.30 -15.83 1.44
C GLU A 306 1.84 -16.28 1.39
N LYS A 307 0.91 -15.34 1.22
CA LYS A 307 -0.53 -15.63 1.14
C LYS A 307 -1.25 -14.57 0.33
N VAL A 308 -2.24 -14.98 -0.43
CA VAL A 308 -3.20 -14.08 -1.10
C VAL A 308 -4.61 -14.50 -0.74
N ILE A 309 -5.43 -13.54 -0.30
CA ILE A 309 -6.82 -13.74 0.08
C ILE A 309 -7.69 -13.00 -0.93
N PHE A 310 -8.52 -13.72 -1.64
CA PHE A 310 -9.48 -13.17 -2.59
C PHE A 310 -10.88 -13.18 -1.98
N ILE A 311 -11.58 -12.04 -2.06
CA ILE A 311 -13.01 -11.97 -1.75
C ILE A 311 -13.71 -11.55 -3.04
N TYR A 312 -14.68 -12.36 -3.51
CA TYR A 312 -15.37 -12.13 -4.77
C TYR A 312 -16.86 -12.43 -4.67
N SER A 313 -17.68 -11.74 -5.48
CA SER A 313 -19.13 -11.97 -5.51
C SER A 313 -19.47 -13.29 -6.16
N GLU A 314 -20.41 -14.03 -5.57
CA GLU A 314 -20.99 -15.25 -6.10
C GLU A 314 -22.49 -15.34 -5.74
N GLY A 315 -23.34 -15.38 -6.75
CA GLY A 315 -24.79 -15.31 -6.56
C GLY A 315 -25.20 -14.01 -5.85
N ASP A 316 -26.00 -14.13 -4.81
CA ASP A 316 -26.44 -13.00 -3.97
C ASP A 316 -25.48 -12.71 -2.80
N GLY A 317 -24.32 -13.35 -2.75
CA GLY A 317 -23.34 -13.22 -1.68
C GLY A 317 -21.92 -13.04 -2.19
N TYR A 318 -20.96 -13.48 -1.37
CA TYR A 318 -19.54 -13.49 -1.72
C TYR A 318 -18.87 -14.76 -1.21
N LYS A 319 -17.72 -15.05 -1.77
CA LYS A 319 -16.81 -16.11 -1.31
C LYS A 319 -15.46 -15.55 -0.92
N VAL A 320 -14.80 -16.25 -0.01
CA VAL A 320 -13.41 -16.07 0.39
C VAL A 320 -12.60 -17.25 -0.11
N GLU A 321 -11.48 -16.99 -0.78
CA GLU A 321 -10.53 -17.99 -1.23
C GLU A 321 -9.12 -17.57 -0.83
N GLU A 322 -8.39 -18.47 -0.15
CA GLU A 322 -7.01 -18.24 0.27
C GLU A 322 -6.07 -19.10 -0.58
N ILE A 323 -4.94 -18.51 -0.98
CA ILE A 323 -3.85 -19.21 -1.65
C ILE A 323 -2.58 -18.96 -0.85
N ASP A 324 -2.00 -20.02 -0.30
CA ASP A 324 -0.65 -20.02 0.26
C ASP A 324 0.35 -20.30 -0.88
N ASN A 325 1.45 -19.53 -0.92
CA ASN A 325 2.46 -19.62 -1.98
C ASN A 325 3.78 -20.20 -1.45
#